data_505c844d6fb26a11c22e26861fa5e004
#
_entry.id   505c844d6fb26a11c22e26861fa5e004
#
_cell.length_a   1.000
_cell.length_b   1.000
_cell.length_c   1.000
_cell.angle_alpha   90.00
_cell.angle_beta   90.00
_cell.angle_gamma   90.00
#
_symmetry.space_group_name_H-M   'P 1'
#
loop_
_entity.id
_entity.type
_entity.pdbx_description
1 polymer ?
#
loop_
_entity_poly.entity_id
_entity_poly.type
_entity_poly.pdbx_seq_one_letter_code
_entity_poly.pdbx_strand_id
1 'polypeptide(L)'
;MRRQIRENRMDQSDDSGYSVVEGWEQLPKGYVHRDVAGVAVDGEDRVYLICRGDHPVIVYDRKGNFLRSWGEGDFTYRTHGISVGTNGTIFCTDDGNHTVRQYTPEGRLLMTLGVMNTPSNTGYDGKDYMTVMHGAGPFNRPTNIAVGPKGDLYVSDGYGNCRVHQFSPTGQLKRSWGSPGRGPGQFYLPHGIAVASDGRVFVCDRESDRIQIFSPDGEYLNEWTDTQRPTHLVFDSECRAYVTELWWHVGDTSRSLGPITKARHARLSIFDKDGRLLTRWGTPDATAAGSFAAPHGLAVDSKRDIYVSEVTWTFAVSHARAPADCHTFQKFSLGV
;
A
#
# COMPACT_ATOMS: atom_id res chain seq x y z
N MET A 1 -5.62 -43.51 16.30
CA MET A 1 -5.29 -42.77 15.11
C MET A 1 -6.29 -41.65 14.76
N ARG A 2 -7.52 -41.60 15.29
CA ARG A 2 -8.50 -40.51 15.09
C ARG A 2 -8.48 -39.41 16.17
N ARG A 3 -7.69 -39.51 17.22
CA ARG A 3 -7.55 -38.54 18.33
C ARG A 3 -6.38 -37.57 18.12
N GLN A 4 -5.34 -37.95 17.39
CA GLN A 4 -4.16 -37.13 17.13
C GLN A 4 -4.36 -36.08 15.98
N ILE A 5 -5.41 -36.24 15.15
CA ILE A 5 -5.73 -35.30 14.05
C ILE A 5 -6.54 -34.12 14.59
N ARG A 6 -7.12 -34.19 15.78
CA ARG A 6 -7.86 -33.07 16.41
C ARG A 6 -7.01 -32.15 17.26
N GLU A 7 -5.84 -32.55 17.70
CA GLU A 7 -4.95 -31.72 18.54
C GLU A 7 -4.05 -30.78 17.75
N ASN A 8 -3.88 -30.97 16.41
CA ASN A 8 -3.13 -30.09 15.56
C ASN A 8 -4.00 -28.99 14.86
N ARG A 9 -5.27 -28.83 15.26
CA ARG A 9 -6.16 -27.74 14.78
C ARG A 9 -6.48 -26.71 15.85
N MET A 10 -5.88 -26.78 17.00
CA MET A 10 -6.05 -25.83 18.10
C MET A 10 -4.71 -25.22 18.48
N ASP A 11 -4.09 -24.42 17.58
CA ASP A 11 -3.13 -23.43 18.04
C ASP A 11 -2.82 -22.44 16.91
N GLN A 12 -3.72 -21.52 16.72
CA GLN A 12 -3.60 -20.16 16.22
C GLN A 12 -5.03 -19.57 16.17
N SER A 13 -5.62 -19.35 17.35
CA SER A 13 -6.62 -18.31 17.47
C SER A 13 -5.90 -17.02 17.08
N ASP A 14 -6.26 -16.44 15.95
CA ASP A 14 -5.85 -15.12 15.55
C ASP A 14 -6.34 -14.15 16.66
N ASP A 15 -5.42 -13.79 17.54
CA ASP A 15 -5.69 -12.95 18.71
C ASP A 15 -5.89 -11.48 18.30
N SER A 16 -6.02 -11.22 16.98
CA SER A 16 -6.23 -9.88 16.42
C SER A 16 -7.63 -9.33 16.72
N GLY A 17 -8.61 -10.21 16.97
CA GLY A 17 -10.02 -9.87 17.07
C GLY A 17 -10.69 -9.57 15.73
N TYR A 18 -9.98 -9.71 14.61
CA TYR A 18 -10.51 -9.50 13.26
C TYR A 18 -10.89 -10.83 12.58
N SER A 19 -11.98 -10.81 11.83
CA SER A 19 -12.43 -11.93 11.01
C SER A 19 -12.70 -11.49 9.57
N VAL A 20 -12.36 -12.34 8.61
CA VAL A 20 -12.67 -12.09 7.19
C VAL A 20 -14.17 -12.06 6.97
N VAL A 21 -14.64 -11.09 6.20
CA VAL A 21 -16.01 -10.99 5.73
C VAL A 21 -16.08 -11.63 4.34
N GLU A 22 -16.37 -12.93 4.31
CA GLU A 22 -16.50 -13.67 3.06
C GLU A 22 -17.61 -13.11 2.17
N GLY A 23 -17.34 -13.02 0.85
CA GLY A 23 -18.33 -12.57 -0.13
C GLY A 23 -18.77 -11.11 0.05
N TRP A 24 -17.96 -10.29 0.71
CA TRP A 24 -18.27 -8.88 0.89
C TRP A 24 -18.40 -8.15 -0.45
N GLU A 25 -17.48 -8.39 -1.37
CA GLU A 25 -17.44 -7.71 -2.64
C GLU A 25 -18.47 -8.25 -3.62
N GLN A 26 -19.37 -7.38 -4.09
CA GLN A 26 -20.37 -7.72 -5.12
C GLN A 26 -19.93 -7.19 -6.47
N LEU A 27 -18.93 -7.83 -7.05
CA LEU A 27 -18.36 -7.45 -8.34
C LEU A 27 -19.38 -7.68 -9.47
N PRO A 28 -19.62 -6.69 -10.36
CA PRO A 28 -20.55 -6.86 -11.47
C PRO A 28 -20.13 -7.98 -12.43
N LYS A 29 -21.12 -8.63 -13.04
CA LYS A 29 -20.86 -9.68 -14.03
C LYS A 29 -19.99 -9.16 -15.18
N GLY A 30 -18.88 -9.84 -15.45
CA GLY A 30 -17.92 -9.50 -16.50
C GLY A 30 -16.74 -8.64 -16.01
N TYR A 31 -16.79 -8.12 -14.78
CA TYR A 31 -15.65 -7.48 -14.15
C TYR A 31 -14.70 -8.52 -13.59
N VAL A 32 -13.40 -8.28 -13.68
CA VAL A 32 -12.36 -9.18 -13.16
C VAL A 32 -11.26 -8.35 -12.53
N HIS A 33 -10.88 -8.70 -11.31
CA HIS A 33 -9.61 -8.24 -10.73
C HIS A 33 -8.48 -9.16 -11.17
N ARG A 34 -7.36 -8.57 -11.64
CA ARG A 34 -6.08 -9.28 -11.73
C ARG A 34 -5.22 -8.98 -10.52
N ASP A 35 -4.99 -7.69 -10.31
CA ASP A 35 -4.34 -7.12 -9.13
C ASP A 35 -5.20 -5.97 -8.64
N VAL A 36 -5.47 -5.91 -7.36
CA VAL A 36 -5.98 -4.72 -6.70
C VAL A 36 -4.78 -4.02 -6.08
N ALA A 37 -4.28 -2.98 -6.75
CA ALA A 37 -3.03 -2.33 -6.36
C ALA A 37 -3.18 -1.39 -5.17
N GLY A 38 -4.38 -0.91 -4.89
CA GLY A 38 -4.63 -0.04 -3.74
C GLY A 38 -6.09 0.02 -3.36
N VAL A 39 -6.34 0.42 -2.14
CA VAL A 39 -7.68 0.66 -1.59
C VAL A 39 -7.67 1.94 -0.74
N ALA A 40 -8.75 2.71 -0.82
CA ALA A 40 -8.98 3.87 0.04
C ALA A 40 -10.45 3.92 0.49
N VAL A 41 -10.71 4.53 1.63
CA VAL A 41 -12.06 4.71 2.18
C VAL A 41 -12.28 6.19 2.43
N ASP A 42 -13.42 6.71 2.01
CA ASP A 42 -13.77 8.12 2.23
C ASP A 42 -14.58 8.34 3.52
N GLY A 43 -14.91 9.59 3.81
CA GLY A 43 -15.66 9.97 5.02
C GLY A 43 -17.11 9.48 5.07
N GLU A 44 -17.63 8.90 3.98
CA GLU A 44 -18.95 8.25 3.90
C GLU A 44 -18.83 6.71 3.92
N ASP A 45 -17.65 6.18 4.25
CA ASP A 45 -17.31 4.76 4.20
C ASP A 45 -17.47 4.12 2.80
N ARG A 46 -17.38 4.91 1.71
CA ARG A 46 -17.27 4.35 0.36
C ARG A 46 -15.86 3.83 0.14
N VAL A 47 -15.77 2.64 -0.43
CA VAL A 47 -14.51 1.92 -0.67
C VAL A 47 -14.12 2.06 -2.13
N TYR A 48 -12.95 2.61 -2.38
CA TYR A 48 -12.38 2.82 -3.71
C TYR A 48 -11.22 1.84 -3.90
N LEU A 49 -11.31 1.00 -4.91
CA LEU A 49 -10.21 0.13 -5.34
C LEU A 49 -9.53 0.72 -6.56
N ILE A 50 -8.20 0.60 -6.66
CA ILE A 50 -7.49 0.81 -7.90
C ILE A 50 -6.91 -0.50 -8.40
N CYS A 51 -7.32 -0.91 -9.60
CA CYS A 51 -7.12 -2.23 -10.17
C CYS A 51 -6.25 -2.17 -11.43
N ARG A 52 -5.42 -3.18 -11.64
CA ARG A 52 -4.69 -3.40 -12.91
C ARG A 52 -5.58 -4.21 -13.84
N GLY A 53 -6.40 -3.53 -14.63
CA GLY A 53 -7.37 -4.17 -15.51
C GLY A 53 -8.21 -3.14 -16.28
N ASP A 54 -9.26 -3.63 -16.93
CA ASP A 54 -10.12 -2.82 -17.81
C ASP A 54 -10.98 -1.81 -17.04
N HIS A 55 -11.23 -2.04 -15.76
CA HIS A 55 -11.94 -1.15 -14.83
C HIS A 55 -10.99 -0.67 -13.74
N PRO A 56 -10.20 0.41 -13.99
CA PRO A 56 -9.13 0.81 -13.09
C PRO A 56 -9.60 1.26 -11.72
N VAL A 57 -10.68 2.02 -11.62
CA VAL A 57 -11.23 2.40 -10.33
C VAL A 57 -12.64 1.84 -10.17
N ILE A 58 -12.84 1.08 -9.10
CA ILE A 58 -14.12 0.48 -8.73
C ILE A 58 -14.53 1.01 -7.36
N VAL A 59 -15.79 1.39 -7.20
CA VAL A 59 -16.31 2.01 -5.99
C VAL A 59 -17.47 1.20 -5.44
N TYR A 60 -17.38 0.90 -4.14
CA TYR A 60 -18.41 0.19 -3.39
C TYR A 60 -18.94 1.04 -2.23
N ASP A 61 -20.15 0.70 -1.77
CA ASP A 61 -20.57 1.13 -0.44
C ASP A 61 -19.91 0.26 0.65
N ARG A 62 -20.08 0.63 1.91
CA ARG A 62 -19.52 -0.11 3.05
C ARG A 62 -20.01 -1.57 3.13
N LYS A 63 -21.15 -1.90 2.51
CA LYS A 63 -21.71 -3.25 2.48
C LYS A 63 -21.20 -4.11 1.32
N GLY A 64 -20.37 -3.53 0.44
CA GLY A 64 -19.83 -4.20 -0.73
C GLY A 64 -20.72 -4.15 -1.97
N ASN A 65 -21.80 -3.36 -1.94
CA ASN A 65 -22.60 -3.15 -3.14
C ASN A 65 -21.83 -2.25 -4.11
N PHE A 66 -21.71 -2.68 -5.36
CA PHE A 66 -21.11 -1.89 -6.43
C PHE A 66 -21.88 -0.58 -6.65
N LEU A 67 -21.18 0.53 -6.68
CA LEU A 67 -21.75 1.85 -6.93
C LEU A 67 -21.43 2.33 -8.35
N ARG A 68 -20.17 2.24 -8.77
CA ARG A 68 -19.67 2.72 -10.08
C ARG A 68 -18.27 2.24 -10.36
N SER A 69 -17.84 2.38 -11.62
CA SER A 69 -16.42 2.37 -12.01
C SER A 69 -16.10 3.56 -12.90
N TRP A 70 -14.82 3.90 -13.00
CA TRP A 70 -14.32 4.96 -13.85
C TRP A 70 -12.81 4.82 -14.12
N GLY A 71 -12.30 5.62 -15.06
CA GLY A 71 -10.87 5.69 -15.37
C GLY A 71 -10.45 4.79 -16.54
N GLU A 72 -11.40 4.21 -17.25
CA GLU A 72 -11.16 3.40 -18.45
C GLU A 72 -10.39 4.23 -19.50
N GLY A 73 -9.20 3.75 -19.88
CA GLY A 73 -8.31 4.43 -20.82
C GLY A 73 -7.42 5.52 -20.21
N ASP A 74 -7.63 5.92 -18.96
CA ASP A 74 -6.81 6.93 -18.28
C ASP A 74 -5.53 6.33 -17.67
N PHE A 75 -5.53 5.08 -17.28
CA PHE A 75 -4.47 4.46 -16.51
C PHE A 75 -3.70 3.40 -17.32
N THR A 76 -2.45 3.21 -16.96
CA THR A 76 -1.67 2.06 -17.44
C THR A 76 -1.97 0.82 -16.60
N TYR A 77 -1.54 -0.36 -17.08
CA TYR A 77 -1.58 -1.60 -16.28
C TYR A 77 -0.61 -1.59 -15.08
N ARG A 78 -0.02 -0.45 -14.77
CA ARG A 78 0.86 -0.23 -13.64
C ARG A 78 0.30 0.76 -12.64
N THR A 79 -1.02 0.96 -12.61
CA THR A 79 -1.66 1.71 -11.53
C THR A 79 -1.18 1.17 -10.18
N HIS A 80 -0.96 2.08 -9.20
CA HIS A 80 -0.26 1.68 -8.00
C HIS A 80 -0.96 2.06 -6.71
N GLY A 81 -1.16 3.33 -6.43
CA GLY A 81 -1.75 3.79 -5.19
C GLY A 81 -3.03 4.60 -5.39
N ILE A 82 -3.90 4.59 -4.39
CA ILE A 82 -5.10 5.41 -4.32
C ILE A 82 -5.23 5.98 -2.91
N SER A 83 -5.65 7.24 -2.80
CA SER A 83 -5.84 7.92 -1.52
C SER A 83 -6.98 8.92 -1.60
N VAL A 84 -7.64 9.18 -0.47
CA VAL A 84 -8.70 10.18 -0.36
C VAL A 84 -8.14 11.47 0.25
N GLY A 85 -8.38 12.58 -0.43
CA GLY A 85 -8.04 13.91 0.07
C GLY A 85 -9.00 14.42 1.14
N THR A 86 -8.56 15.41 1.91
CA THR A 86 -9.35 16.01 3.00
C THR A 86 -10.68 16.63 2.55
N ASN A 87 -10.80 16.93 1.25
CA ASN A 87 -12.02 17.47 0.61
C ASN A 87 -12.83 16.38 -0.13
N GLY A 88 -12.52 15.10 0.08
CA GLY A 88 -13.19 13.96 -0.56
C GLY A 88 -12.75 13.69 -2.00
N THR A 89 -11.77 14.42 -2.54
CA THR A 89 -11.20 14.11 -3.87
C THR A 89 -10.32 12.86 -3.81
N ILE A 90 -10.19 12.17 -4.95
CA ILE A 90 -9.46 10.92 -5.07
C ILE A 90 -8.13 11.16 -5.76
N PHE A 91 -7.06 10.71 -5.17
CA PHE A 91 -5.72 10.73 -5.77
C PHE A 91 -5.34 9.32 -6.20
N CYS A 92 -4.85 9.20 -7.45
CA CYS A 92 -4.36 7.95 -8.00
C CYS A 92 -2.91 8.12 -8.48
N THR A 93 -2.04 7.18 -8.11
CA THR A 93 -0.68 7.09 -8.65
C THR A 93 -0.63 6.06 -9.78
N ASP A 94 0.08 6.40 -10.83
CA ASP A 94 0.36 5.48 -11.94
C ASP A 94 1.87 5.47 -12.20
N ASP A 95 2.53 4.41 -11.77
CA ASP A 95 3.98 4.27 -11.90
C ASP A 95 4.41 4.02 -13.35
N GLY A 96 3.49 3.57 -14.20
CA GLY A 96 3.76 3.30 -15.60
C GLY A 96 3.92 4.56 -16.43
N ASN A 97 3.15 5.59 -16.13
CA ASN A 97 3.19 6.87 -16.85
C ASN A 97 3.82 8.02 -16.04
N HIS A 98 4.35 7.72 -14.86
CA HIS A 98 5.08 8.66 -13.99
C HIS A 98 4.24 9.84 -13.50
N THR A 99 2.95 9.62 -13.19
CA THR A 99 2.04 10.68 -12.74
C THR A 99 1.30 10.35 -11.45
N VAL A 100 0.89 11.40 -10.75
CA VAL A 100 -0.15 11.35 -9.72
C VAL A 100 -1.28 12.26 -10.16
N ARG A 101 -2.52 11.76 -10.13
CA ARG A 101 -3.68 12.49 -10.61
C ARG A 101 -4.74 12.62 -9.54
N GLN A 102 -5.39 13.78 -9.50
CA GLN A 102 -6.50 14.08 -8.62
C GLN A 102 -7.81 14.07 -9.41
N TYR A 103 -8.83 13.42 -8.86
CA TYR A 103 -10.15 13.28 -9.45
C TYR A 103 -11.26 13.68 -8.47
N THR A 104 -12.44 13.99 -9.00
CA THR A 104 -13.65 13.96 -8.18
C THR A 104 -14.00 12.49 -7.81
N PRO A 105 -14.88 12.26 -6.81
CA PRO A 105 -15.36 10.91 -6.50
C PRO A 105 -16.03 10.18 -7.68
N GLU A 106 -16.50 10.94 -8.68
CA GLU A 106 -17.14 10.43 -9.91
C GLU A 106 -16.15 10.20 -11.06
N GLY A 107 -14.83 10.46 -10.87
CA GLY A 107 -13.79 10.20 -11.86
C GLY A 107 -13.49 11.36 -12.81
N ARG A 108 -13.97 12.58 -12.56
CA ARG A 108 -13.56 13.76 -13.36
C ARG A 108 -12.17 14.22 -12.92
N LEU A 109 -11.21 14.28 -13.86
CA LEU A 109 -9.85 14.76 -13.62
C LEU A 109 -9.85 16.22 -13.17
N LEU A 110 -9.12 16.54 -12.12
CA LEU A 110 -8.96 17.89 -11.55
C LEU A 110 -7.53 18.41 -11.69
N MET A 111 -6.52 17.56 -11.46
CA MET A 111 -5.12 17.96 -11.47
C MET A 111 -4.24 16.77 -11.85
N THR A 112 -3.09 17.05 -12.49
CA THR A 112 -2.02 16.09 -12.73
C THR A 112 -0.71 16.64 -12.16
N LEU A 113 -0.03 15.83 -11.35
CA LEU A 113 1.35 16.05 -10.92
C LEU A 113 2.28 15.17 -11.76
N GLY A 114 3.45 15.69 -12.11
CA GLY A 114 4.37 15.05 -13.03
C GLY A 114 4.02 15.30 -14.50
N VAL A 115 4.87 14.79 -15.39
CA VAL A 115 4.68 14.87 -16.85
C VAL A 115 4.55 13.45 -17.39
N MET A 116 3.41 13.17 -18.01
CA MET A 116 3.10 11.83 -18.52
C MET A 116 4.22 11.30 -19.42
N ASN A 117 4.62 10.04 -19.17
CA ASN A 117 5.65 9.32 -19.91
C ASN A 117 7.03 10.02 -19.91
N THR A 118 7.29 10.90 -18.94
CA THR A 118 8.55 11.64 -18.83
C THR A 118 9.20 11.36 -17.48
N PRO A 119 9.94 10.24 -17.33
CA PRO A 119 10.62 9.93 -16.07
C PRO A 119 11.76 10.91 -15.82
N SER A 120 11.96 11.28 -14.57
CA SER A 120 13.13 12.05 -14.15
C SER A 120 14.39 11.19 -14.25
N ASN A 121 15.52 11.82 -14.57
CA ASN A 121 16.79 11.13 -14.69
C ASN A 121 17.38 10.85 -13.30
N THR A 122 17.40 9.59 -12.89
CA THR A 122 17.92 9.10 -11.61
C THR A 122 19.07 8.11 -11.76
N GLY A 123 19.44 7.76 -13.00
CA GLY A 123 20.33 6.63 -13.30
C GLY A 123 19.63 5.27 -13.31
N TYR A 124 18.32 5.22 -13.08
CA TYR A 124 17.52 3.99 -13.12
C TYR A 124 17.53 3.34 -14.51
N ASP A 125 17.84 2.04 -14.59
CA ASP A 125 17.96 1.28 -15.85
C ASP A 125 16.63 0.80 -16.44
N GLY A 126 15.52 1.08 -15.76
CA GLY A 126 14.17 0.65 -16.15
C GLY A 126 13.76 -0.71 -15.60
N LYS A 127 14.63 -1.43 -14.88
CA LYS A 127 14.40 -2.81 -14.40
C LYS A 127 14.67 -2.97 -12.91
N ASP A 128 15.86 -2.61 -12.46
CA ASP A 128 16.31 -2.83 -11.09
C ASP A 128 16.38 -1.51 -10.33
N TYR A 129 15.50 -1.33 -9.33
CA TYR A 129 15.51 -0.14 -8.47
C TYR A 129 16.86 0.12 -7.78
N MET A 130 17.71 -0.90 -7.67
CA MET A 130 19.07 -0.76 -7.12
C MET A 130 20.00 0.03 -8.03
N THR A 131 19.64 0.25 -9.28
CA THR A 131 20.42 1.08 -10.22
C THR A 131 20.17 2.57 -10.07
N VAL A 132 19.24 2.99 -9.21
CA VAL A 132 19.02 4.39 -8.88
C VAL A 132 20.28 4.98 -8.22
N MET A 133 20.94 5.89 -8.93
CA MET A 133 22.24 6.47 -8.52
C MET A 133 22.08 7.73 -7.69
N HIS A 134 21.02 8.48 -7.90
CA HIS A 134 20.73 9.75 -7.20
C HIS A 134 19.24 10.06 -7.22
N GLY A 135 18.79 10.87 -6.27
CA GLY A 135 17.43 11.40 -6.27
C GLY A 135 17.26 12.52 -7.29
N ALA A 136 16.15 12.55 -7.99
CA ALA A 136 15.82 13.59 -8.96
C ALA A 136 14.46 14.25 -8.65
N GLY A 137 14.04 15.21 -9.47
CA GLY A 137 12.73 15.85 -9.40
C GLY A 137 11.59 14.87 -9.72
N PRO A 138 10.33 15.26 -9.54
CA PRO A 138 9.20 14.35 -9.73
C PRO A 138 8.90 14.15 -11.23
N PHE A 139 8.61 12.91 -11.69
CA PHE A 139 8.62 11.61 -10.98
C PHE A 139 9.41 10.58 -11.78
N ASN A 140 9.86 9.50 -11.12
CA ASN A 140 10.26 8.29 -11.82
C ASN A 140 9.64 7.08 -11.13
N ARG A 141 8.44 6.66 -11.59
CA ARG A 141 7.61 5.59 -11.03
C ARG A 141 7.15 5.85 -9.58
N PRO A 142 6.31 6.89 -9.36
CA PRO A 142 5.75 7.20 -8.05
C PRO A 142 4.89 6.03 -7.55
N THR A 143 4.97 5.77 -6.24
CA THR A 143 4.33 4.61 -5.63
C THR A 143 3.03 4.95 -4.93
N ASN A 144 3.02 6.00 -4.11
CA ASN A 144 1.81 6.36 -3.36
C ASN A 144 1.76 7.86 -3.04
N ILE A 145 0.61 8.31 -2.53
CA ILE A 145 0.37 9.69 -2.10
C ILE A 145 -0.41 9.71 -0.79
N ALA A 146 -0.06 10.64 0.09
CA ALA A 146 -0.82 10.97 1.28
C ALA A 146 -1.11 12.47 1.34
N VAL A 147 -2.26 12.83 1.90
CA VAL A 147 -2.66 14.23 2.10
C VAL A 147 -2.52 14.59 3.57
N GLY A 148 -1.73 15.61 3.84
CA GLY A 148 -1.52 16.10 5.20
C GLY A 148 -2.72 16.90 5.73
N PRO A 149 -2.79 17.15 7.05
CA PRO A 149 -3.93 17.84 7.68
C PRO A 149 -4.14 19.28 7.19
N LYS A 150 -3.12 19.89 6.60
CA LYS A 150 -3.19 21.24 5.99
C LYS A 150 -3.41 21.19 4.46
N GLY A 151 -3.64 20.01 3.89
CA GLY A 151 -3.85 19.79 2.46
C GLY A 151 -2.58 19.64 1.63
N ASP A 152 -1.39 19.73 2.21
CA ASP A 152 -0.15 19.44 1.50
C ASP A 152 -0.13 17.97 1.05
N LEU A 153 0.41 17.75 -0.15
CA LEU A 153 0.46 16.44 -0.78
C LEU A 153 1.88 15.87 -0.64
N TYR A 154 1.98 14.64 -0.17
CA TYR A 154 3.26 13.94 -0.01
C TYR A 154 3.26 12.70 -0.88
N VAL A 155 4.20 12.61 -1.81
CA VAL A 155 4.29 11.51 -2.79
C VAL A 155 5.59 10.74 -2.56
N SER A 156 5.47 9.43 -2.33
CA SER A 156 6.60 8.51 -2.39
C SER A 156 6.90 8.17 -3.86
N ASP A 157 8.16 8.30 -4.26
CA ASP A 157 8.63 8.07 -5.63
C ASP A 157 9.78 7.05 -5.57
N GLY A 158 9.45 5.75 -5.71
CA GLY A 158 10.33 4.70 -5.20
C GLY A 158 10.79 3.65 -6.19
N TYR A 159 10.09 3.34 -7.30
CA TYR A 159 10.57 2.29 -8.19
C TYR A 159 11.71 2.73 -9.11
N GLY A 160 11.70 3.97 -9.52
CA GLY A 160 12.77 4.54 -10.35
C GLY A 160 13.44 5.76 -9.72
N ASN A 161 13.10 6.06 -8.47
CA ASN A 161 13.66 7.14 -7.66
C ASN A 161 13.81 6.68 -6.20
N CYS A 162 14.30 7.54 -5.34
CA CYS A 162 14.46 7.29 -3.89
C CYS A 162 14.04 8.53 -3.10
N ARG A 163 12.89 9.12 -3.47
CA ARG A 163 12.47 10.43 -2.99
C ARG A 163 11.08 10.42 -2.35
N VAL A 164 10.86 11.39 -1.50
CA VAL A 164 9.54 11.91 -1.17
C VAL A 164 9.45 13.33 -1.70
N HIS A 165 8.33 13.67 -2.33
CA HIS A 165 8.05 15.00 -2.85
C HIS A 165 6.87 15.60 -2.12
N GLN A 166 7.01 16.83 -1.60
CA GLN A 166 5.93 17.59 -1.00
C GLN A 166 5.44 18.66 -1.97
N PHE A 167 4.14 18.68 -2.20
CA PHE A 167 3.47 19.70 -3.00
C PHE A 167 2.47 20.49 -2.15
N SER A 168 2.18 21.71 -2.57
CA SER A 168 1.03 22.47 -2.06
C SER A 168 -0.29 21.79 -2.45
N PRO A 169 -1.43 22.16 -1.84
CA PRO A 169 -2.75 21.69 -2.27
C PRO A 169 -3.08 21.99 -3.74
N THR A 170 -2.40 22.97 -4.35
CA THR A 170 -2.58 23.38 -5.75
C THR A 170 -1.55 22.76 -6.70
N GLY A 171 -0.76 21.79 -6.23
CA GLY A 171 0.19 21.04 -7.05
C GLY A 171 1.55 21.72 -7.27
N GLN A 172 1.88 22.80 -6.57
CA GLN A 172 3.22 23.40 -6.65
C GLN A 172 4.21 22.59 -5.80
N LEU A 173 5.32 22.16 -6.39
CA LEU A 173 6.40 21.48 -5.65
C LEU A 173 7.01 22.43 -4.61
N LYS A 174 6.97 22.02 -3.35
CA LYS A 174 7.52 22.77 -2.22
C LYS A 174 8.95 22.32 -1.91
N ARG A 175 9.15 21.00 -1.83
CA ARG A 175 10.45 20.38 -1.51
C ARG A 175 10.48 18.91 -1.89
N SER A 176 11.68 18.34 -1.84
CA SER A 176 11.91 16.91 -1.99
C SER A 176 13.05 16.48 -1.10
N TRP A 177 12.95 15.29 -0.51
CA TRP A 177 14.02 14.70 0.28
C TRP A 177 14.19 13.23 -0.03
N GLY A 178 15.28 12.64 0.42
CA GLY A 178 15.66 11.27 0.15
C GLY A 178 16.87 11.16 -0.78
N SER A 179 17.64 10.11 -0.60
CA SER A 179 18.75 9.70 -1.47
C SER A 179 18.93 8.18 -1.37
N PRO A 180 19.62 7.52 -2.32
CA PRO A 180 19.83 6.08 -2.25
C PRO A 180 20.65 5.69 -1.01
N GLY A 181 20.22 4.66 -0.29
CA GLY A 181 20.97 4.12 0.83
C GLY A 181 20.13 3.67 2.01
N ARG A 182 20.80 3.42 3.16
CA ARG A 182 20.19 2.90 4.41
C ARG A 182 20.29 3.85 5.61
N GLY A 183 20.98 4.96 5.48
CA GLY A 183 21.06 5.94 6.56
C GLY A 183 19.71 6.63 6.82
N PRO A 184 19.64 7.47 7.88
CA PRO A 184 18.50 8.34 8.11
C PRO A 184 18.20 9.20 6.89
N GLY A 185 16.95 9.22 6.44
CA GLY A 185 16.53 9.97 5.25
C GLY A 185 16.99 9.38 3.91
N GLN A 186 17.63 8.22 3.90
CA GLN A 186 17.97 7.48 2.70
C GLN A 186 16.95 6.35 2.47
N PHE A 187 16.72 5.97 1.21
CA PHE A 187 15.79 4.93 0.85
C PHE A 187 16.36 3.98 -0.19
N TYR A 188 15.96 2.71 -0.10
CA TYR A 188 16.09 1.80 -1.23
C TYR A 188 14.80 1.79 -2.06
N LEU A 189 13.63 1.72 -1.40
CA LEU A 189 12.35 1.76 -2.11
C LEU A 189 11.27 2.39 -1.23
N PRO A 190 11.11 3.72 -1.24
CA PRO A 190 9.97 4.37 -0.58
C PRO A 190 8.68 3.97 -1.30
N HIS A 191 7.82 3.20 -0.60
CA HIS A 191 6.66 2.56 -1.21
C HIS A 191 5.33 3.16 -0.69
N GLY A 192 4.89 2.80 0.49
CA GLY A 192 3.73 3.42 1.13
C GLY A 192 4.11 4.72 1.83
N ILE A 193 3.17 5.64 1.92
CA ILE A 193 3.33 6.91 2.64
C ILE A 193 2.02 7.27 3.34
N ALA A 194 2.11 7.74 4.57
CA ALA A 194 0.98 8.29 5.30
C ALA A 194 1.39 9.53 6.09
N VAL A 195 0.42 10.38 6.39
CA VAL A 195 0.60 11.55 7.26
C VAL A 195 -0.29 11.40 8.47
N ALA A 196 0.29 11.43 9.66
CA ALA A 196 -0.45 11.40 10.91
C ALA A 196 -1.16 12.74 11.17
N SER A 197 -2.13 12.74 12.08
CA SER A 197 -2.91 13.93 12.44
C SER A 197 -2.07 15.09 12.99
N ASP A 198 -0.88 14.80 13.54
CA ASP A 198 0.09 15.79 14.01
C ASP A 198 1.01 16.32 12.88
N GLY A 199 0.85 15.82 11.66
CA GLY A 199 1.59 16.22 10.48
C GLY A 199 2.87 15.44 10.22
N ARG A 200 3.29 14.52 11.10
CA ARG A 200 4.44 13.63 10.83
C ARG A 200 4.18 12.76 9.61
N VAL A 201 5.22 12.59 8.80
CA VAL A 201 5.17 11.81 7.56
C VAL A 201 5.85 10.47 7.78
N PHE A 202 5.13 9.38 7.52
CA PHE A 202 5.60 8.01 7.67
C PHE A 202 5.79 7.39 6.29
N VAL A 203 6.98 6.85 6.04
CA VAL A 203 7.36 6.30 4.73
C VAL A 203 7.81 4.85 4.90
N CYS A 204 7.11 3.94 4.25
CA CYS A 204 7.51 2.53 4.14
C CYS A 204 8.73 2.43 3.22
N ASP A 205 9.92 2.24 3.78
CA ASP A 205 11.13 1.91 3.03
C ASP A 205 11.19 0.39 2.86
N ARG A 206 10.41 -0.10 1.87
CA ARG A 206 10.03 -1.50 1.72
C ARG A 206 11.22 -2.45 1.73
N GLU A 207 12.21 -2.20 0.90
CA GLU A 207 13.37 -3.10 0.77
C GLU A 207 14.42 -2.91 1.87
N SER A 208 14.18 -1.96 2.80
CA SER A 208 14.97 -1.80 4.02
C SER A 208 14.29 -2.35 5.28
N ASP A 209 13.12 -3.00 5.14
CA ASP A 209 12.33 -3.57 6.24
C ASP A 209 12.04 -2.56 7.38
N ARG A 210 11.76 -1.29 7.03
CA ARG A 210 11.52 -0.23 8.02
C ARG A 210 10.46 0.77 7.57
N ILE A 211 9.93 1.52 8.53
CA ILE A 211 9.15 2.73 8.31
C ILE A 211 9.94 3.90 8.87
N GLN A 212 10.30 4.86 8.03
CA GLN A 212 10.95 6.09 8.47
C GLN A 212 9.93 7.19 8.75
N ILE A 213 10.18 8.00 9.77
CA ILE A 213 9.31 9.07 10.25
C ILE A 213 10.00 10.40 10.07
N PHE A 214 9.30 11.34 9.45
CA PHE A 214 9.81 12.68 9.16
C PHE A 214 8.90 13.76 9.73
N SER A 215 9.46 14.93 9.97
CA SER A 215 8.68 16.15 10.20
C SER A 215 7.87 16.51 8.94
N PRO A 216 6.86 17.39 9.03
CA PRO A 216 6.15 17.89 7.83
C PRO A 216 7.10 18.54 6.82
N ASP A 217 8.28 18.98 7.27
CA ASP A 217 9.29 19.62 6.45
C ASP A 217 10.36 18.68 5.92
N GLY A 218 10.22 17.36 6.15
CA GLY A 218 11.09 16.33 5.61
C GLY A 218 12.35 16.08 6.43
N GLU A 219 12.45 16.60 7.66
CA GLU A 219 13.54 16.27 8.57
C GLU A 219 13.31 14.89 9.18
N TYR A 220 14.33 14.03 9.15
CA TYR A 220 14.28 12.72 9.77
C TYR A 220 14.10 12.83 11.30
N LEU A 221 13.14 12.11 11.85
CA LEU A 221 12.82 12.09 13.28
C LEU A 221 13.16 10.75 13.92
N ASN A 222 12.71 9.64 13.32
CA ASN A 222 12.83 8.30 13.90
C ASN A 222 12.55 7.24 12.83
N GLU A 223 12.67 5.96 13.20
CA GLU A 223 12.24 4.83 12.37
C GLU A 223 11.66 3.70 13.21
N TRP A 224 10.76 2.90 12.60
CA TRP A 224 10.26 1.63 13.13
C TRP A 224 10.89 0.48 12.35
N THR A 225 11.51 -0.46 13.05
CA THR A 225 12.25 -1.58 12.47
C THR A 225 11.63 -2.95 12.73
N ASP A 226 10.55 -3.03 13.55
CA ASP A 226 9.77 -4.27 13.70
C ASP A 226 8.76 -4.43 12.55
N THR A 227 9.26 -4.29 11.32
CA THR A 227 8.51 -4.47 10.09
C THR A 227 9.26 -5.38 9.13
N GLN A 228 8.54 -5.91 8.13
CA GLN A 228 9.06 -6.77 7.09
C GLN A 228 8.52 -6.31 5.73
N ARG A 229 9.37 -5.78 4.86
CA ARG A 229 8.95 -5.27 3.54
C ARG A 229 7.61 -4.53 3.59
N PRO A 230 7.46 -3.46 4.41
CA PRO A 230 6.18 -2.77 4.57
C PRO A 230 5.75 -2.15 3.24
N THR A 231 4.54 -2.48 2.77
CA THR A 231 4.01 -1.98 1.50
C THR A 231 3.17 -0.74 1.67
N HIS A 232 2.34 -0.71 2.68
CA HIS A 232 1.45 0.44 2.96
C HIS A 232 1.20 0.59 4.45
N LEU A 233 0.84 1.80 4.86
CA LEU A 233 0.36 2.07 6.21
C LEU A 233 -0.77 3.11 6.19
N VAL A 234 -1.69 2.98 7.14
CA VAL A 234 -2.75 3.95 7.42
C VAL A 234 -2.93 4.10 8.92
N PHE A 235 -3.49 5.22 9.33
CA PHE A 235 -3.86 5.47 10.73
C PHE A 235 -5.38 5.42 10.90
N ASP A 236 -5.84 4.87 12.02
CA ASP A 236 -7.22 5.07 12.46
C ASP A 236 -7.37 6.34 13.32
N SER A 237 -8.60 6.61 13.76
CA SER A 237 -8.93 7.78 14.59
C SER A 237 -8.27 7.76 15.99
N GLU A 238 -7.79 6.59 16.45
CA GLU A 238 -7.06 6.43 17.71
C GLU A 238 -5.54 6.47 17.51
N CYS A 239 -5.10 6.86 16.30
CA CYS A 239 -3.69 6.91 15.91
C CYS A 239 -2.96 5.56 15.96
N ARG A 240 -3.67 4.43 15.85
CA ARG A 240 -3.03 3.13 15.58
C ARG A 240 -2.64 3.06 14.12
N ALA A 241 -1.45 2.56 13.87
CA ALA A 241 -0.93 2.35 12.53
C ALA A 241 -1.17 0.89 12.09
N TYR A 242 -1.86 0.71 10.98
CA TYR A 242 -2.07 -0.56 10.32
C TYR A 242 -1.08 -0.67 9.17
N VAL A 243 -0.37 -1.80 9.07
CA VAL A 243 0.73 -1.97 8.11
C VAL A 243 0.59 -3.29 7.39
N THR A 244 0.56 -3.27 6.06
CA THR A 244 0.68 -4.47 5.23
C THR A 244 2.15 -4.74 4.94
N GLU A 245 2.54 -6.03 5.01
CA GLU A 245 3.93 -6.47 4.93
C GLU A 245 4.06 -7.68 4.00
N LEU A 246 4.96 -7.61 3.00
CA LEU A 246 5.24 -8.71 2.08
C LEU A 246 6.07 -9.81 2.76
N TRP A 247 6.11 -10.95 2.11
CA TRP A 247 6.88 -12.12 2.45
C TRP A 247 8.39 -11.98 2.13
N TRP A 248 9.20 -12.86 2.76
CA TRP A 248 10.54 -13.21 2.32
C TRP A 248 10.60 -14.72 2.07
N HIS A 249 11.15 -15.14 0.93
CA HIS A 249 11.39 -16.55 0.63
C HIS A 249 12.82 -16.97 1.00
N VAL A 250 13.01 -18.26 1.24
CA VAL A 250 14.35 -18.84 1.40
C VAL A 250 15.14 -18.62 0.10
N GLY A 251 16.35 -18.09 0.24
CA GLY A 251 17.22 -17.73 -0.87
C GLY A 251 17.14 -16.25 -1.29
N ASP A 252 16.12 -15.51 -0.83
CA ASP A 252 16.10 -14.04 -0.97
C ASP A 252 17.23 -13.41 -0.14
N THR A 253 17.55 -12.16 -0.44
CA THR A 253 18.48 -11.35 0.36
C THR A 253 17.80 -10.05 0.75
N SER A 254 17.51 -9.89 2.05
CA SER A 254 17.06 -8.63 2.61
C SER A 254 18.26 -7.71 2.84
N ARG A 255 18.04 -6.41 2.61
CA ARG A 255 19.07 -5.39 2.86
C ARG A 255 19.31 -5.16 4.36
N SER A 256 18.33 -5.43 5.20
CA SER A 256 18.41 -5.29 6.65
C SER A 256 18.83 -6.58 7.35
N LEU A 257 18.33 -7.73 6.88
CA LEU A 257 18.46 -9.02 7.54
C LEU A 257 19.57 -9.91 6.93
N GLY A 258 20.12 -9.53 5.76
CA GLY A 258 21.04 -10.38 5.00
C GLY A 258 20.33 -11.56 4.31
N PRO A 259 21.03 -12.67 4.04
CA PRO A 259 20.46 -13.84 3.38
C PRO A 259 19.30 -14.43 4.20
N ILE A 260 18.18 -14.69 3.53
CA ILE A 260 16.98 -15.29 4.16
C ILE A 260 17.13 -16.80 4.15
N THR A 261 17.31 -17.38 5.33
CA THR A 261 17.47 -18.83 5.54
C THR A 261 16.17 -19.51 6.01
N LYS A 262 15.18 -18.72 6.47
CA LYS A 262 13.85 -19.19 6.85
C LYS A 262 12.81 -18.30 6.21
N ALA A 263 11.84 -18.92 5.52
CA ALA A 263 10.73 -18.19 4.92
C ALA A 263 9.94 -17.40 5.97
N ARG A 264 9.49 -16.22 5.60
CA ARG A 264 8.61 -15.36 6.40
C ARG A 264 7.39 -15.06 5.54
N HIS A 265 6.21 -15.43 6.02
CA HIS A 265 4.96 -15.19 5.29
C HIS A 265 4.57 -13.70 5.31
N ALA A 266 3.74 -13.31 4.35
CA ALA A 266 3.13 -11.99 4.33
C ALA A 266 2.17 -11.83 5.51
N ARG A 267 1.97 -10.58 5.97
CA ARG A 267 1.24 -10.34 7.21
C ARG A 267 0.65 -8.93 7.26
N LEU A 268 -0.25 -8.71 8.18
CA LEU A 268 -0.72 -7.41 8.62
C LEU A 268 -0.31 -7.19 10.07
N SER A 269 0.20 -6.00 10.37
CA SER A 269 0.59 -5.60 11.73
C SER A 269 -0.15 -4.34 12.14
N ILE A 270 -0.56 -4.27 13.41
CA ILE A 270 -1.13 -3.06 14.01
C ILE A 270 -0.18 -2.60 15.10
N PHE A 271 0.22 -1.34 15.03
CA PHE A 271 1.10 -0.69 16.01
C PHE A 271 0.36 0.44 16.73
N ASP A 272 0.79 0.75 17.94
CA ASP A 272 0.38 1.99 18.60
C ASP A 272 1.08 3.21 17.97
N LYS A 273 0.70 4.41 18.42
CA LYS A 273 1.24 5.70 17.93
C LYS A 273 2.77 5.85 18.10
N ASP A 274 3.37 5.04 18.96
CA ASP A 274 4.80 5.06 19.29
C ASP A 274 5.59 3.94 18.58
N GLY A 275 4.88 3.10 17.77
CA GLY A 275 5.48 2.02 16.99
C GLY A 275 5.65 0.72 17.77
N ARG A 276 4.97 0.56 18.93
CA ARG A 276 4.92 -0.71 19.63
C ARG A 276 3.88 -1.61 18.97
N LEU A 277 4.25 -2.84 18.67
CA LEU A 277 3.34 -3.85 18.11
C LEU A 277 2.19 -4.15 19.09
N LEU A 278 0.95 -4.03 18.59
CA LEU A 278 -0.26 -4.41 19.32
C LEU A 278 -0.72 -5.81 18.92
N THR A 279 -0.81 -6.08 17.62
CA THR A 279 -1.17 -7.40 17.09
C THR A 279 -0.60 -7.58 15.68
N ARG A 280 -0.48 -8.86 15.26
CA ARG A 280 0.07 -9.21 13.94
C ARG A 280 -0.47 -10.57 13.54
N TRP A 281 -0.90 -10.71 12.29
CA TRP A 281 -1.35 -12.01 11.77
C TRP A 281 -1.02 -12.18 10.27
N GLY A 282 -1.16 -13.41 9.82
CA GLY A 282 -0.87 -13.95 8.52
C GLY A 282 -0.36 -15.38 8.69
N THR A 283 -0.51 -16.22 7.70
CA THR A 283 -0.10 -17.63 7.77
C THR A 283 0.77 -18.03 6.59
N PRO A 284 1.49 -19.16 6.67
CA PRO A 284 2.24 -19.68 5.53
C PRO A 284 1.38 -20.08 4.33
N ASP A 285 0.09 -20.41 4.56
CA ASP A 285 -0.87 -20.66 3.48
C ASP A 285 -1.46 -19.35 2.99
N ALA A 286 -0.85 -18.79 1.96
CA ALA A 286 -1.24 -17.53 1.37
C ALA A 286 -2.65 -17.52 0.76
N THR A 287 -3.26 -18.70 0.52
CA THR A 287 -4.57 -18.85 -0.10
C THR A 287 -5.71 -18.96 0.90
N ALA A 288 -5.38 -19.17 2.17
CA ALA A 288 -6.38 -19.26 3.23
C ALA A 288 -7.06 -17.91 3.46
N ALA A 289 -8.35 -17.92 3.73
CA ALA A 289 -9.08 -16.71 4.15
C ALA A 289 -8.43 -16.11 5.40
N GLY A 290 -8.18 -14.80 5.38
CA GLY A 290 -7.47 -14.09 6.44
C GLY A 290 -5.95 -14.14 6.36
N SER A 291 -5.39 -14.90 5.42
CA SER A 291 -3.98 -14.88 5.08
C SER A 291 -3.71 -14.00 3.86
N PHE A 292 -2.46 -13.84 3.46
CA PHE A 292 -2.06 -12.88 2.43
C PHE A 292 -1.10 -13.50 1.42
N ALA A 293 -1.40 -13.30 0.13
CA ALA A 293 -0.54 -13.69 -0.99
C ALA A 293 0.48 -12.59 -1.32
N ALA A 294 0.00 -11.34 -1.48
CA ALA A 294 0.84 -10.19 -1.77
C ALA A 294 0.15 -8.88 -1.32
N PRO A 295 -0.02 -8.65 -0.02
CA PRO A 295 -0.73 -7.48 0.50
C PRO A 295 0.01 -6.20 0.12
N HIS A 296 -0.74 -5.24 -0.44
CA HIS A 296 -0.13 -4.11 -1.12
C HIS A 296 -0.73 -2.77 -0.69
N GLY A 297 -2.04 -2.64 -0.69
CA GLY A 297 -2.76 -1.48 -0.20
C GLY A 297 -3.62 -1.82 1.01
N LEU A 298 -4.00 -0.80 1.76
CA LEU A 298 -4.70 -0.93 3.02
C LEU A 298 -5.57 0.30 3.28
N ALA A 299 -6.79 0.09 3.79
CA ALA A 299 -7.64 1.16 4.31
C ALA A 299 -8.40 0.70 5.55
N VAL A 300 -8.83 1.65 6.37
CA VAL A 300 -9.63 1.41 7.58
C VAL A 300 -10.82 2.35 7.55
N ASP A 301 -12.03 1.82 7.79
CA ASP A 301 -13.26 2.61 7.81
C ASP A 301 -13.60 3.18 9.21
N SER A 302 -14.72 3.92 9.29
CA SER A 302 -15.17 4.56 10.53
C SER A 302 -15.51 3.57 11.66
N LYS A 303 -15.70 2.29 11.33
CA LYS A 303 -15.98 1.20 12.28
C LYS A 303 -14.76 0.35 12.59
N ARG A 304 -13.60 0.72 12.03
CA ARG A 304 -12.33 0.01 12.10
C ARG A 304 -12.32 -1.32 11.32
N ASP A 305 -13.26 -1.50 10.40
CA ASP A 305 -13.11 -2.60 9.44
C ASP A 305 -11.90 -2.31 8.55
N ILE A 306 -11.15 -3.35 8.25
CA ILE A 306 -9.91 -3.27 7.47
C ILE A 306 -10.18 -3.78 6.07
N TYR A 307 -9.66 -3.09 5.08
CA TYR A 307 -9.70 -3.48 3.67
C TYR A 307 -8.27 -3.67 3.18
N VAL A 308 -7.93 -4.86 2.71
CA VAL A 308 -6.60 -5.20 2.21
C VAL A 308 -6.69 -5.52 0.72
N SER A 309 -5.94 -4.79 -0.08
CA SER A 309 -5.78 -5.04 -1.51
C SER A 309 -4.46 -5.74 -1.78
N GLU A 310 -4.46 -6.67 -2.75
CA GLU A 310 -3.32 -7.53 -3.04
C GLU A 310 -2.97 -7.53 -4.53
N VAL A 311 -1.68 -7.55 -4.82
CA VAL A 311 -1.14 -7.71 -6.18
C VAL A 311 -0.80 -9.18 -6.45
N THR A 312 -1.79 -10.03 -6.19
CA THR A 312 -1.68 -11.49 -6.17
C THR A 312 -1.26 -12.06 -7.53
N TRP A 313 -1.81 -11.51 -8.63
CA TRP A 313 -1.40 -11.96 -9.96
C TRP A 313 0.08 -11.68 -10.20
N THR A 314 0.51 -10.44 -10.00
CA THR A 314 1.89 -10.03 -10.28
C THR A 314 2.93 -10.78 -9.42
N PHE A 315 2.66 -11.02 -8.14
CA PHE A 315 3.68 -11.55 -7.22
C PHE A 315 3.51 -13.02 -6.83
N ALA A 316 2.34 -13.62 -7.06
CA ALA A 316 2.08 -14.99 -6.68
C ALA A 316 1.65 -15.87 -7.86
N VAL A 317 0.55 -15.55 -8.56
CA VAL A 317 0.01 -16.41 -9.63
C VAL A 317 0.97 -16.52 -10.80
N SER A 318 1.53 -15.40 -11.30
CA SER A 318 2.48 -15.40 -12.43
C SER A 318 3.80 -16.13 -12.13
N HIS A 319 4.09 -16.40 -10.85
CA HIS A 319 5.25 -17.16 -10.39
C HIS A 319 4.90 -18.57 -9.89
N ALA A 320 3.67 -19.04 -10.18
CA ALA A 320 3.16 -20.34 -9.75
C ALA A 320 3.21 -20.56 -8.21
N ARG A 321 3.04 -19.50 -7.43
CA ARG A 321 3.03 -19.50 -5.95
C ARG A 321 1.63 -19.51 -5.37
N ALA A 322 0.62 -19.18 -6.17
CA ALA A 322 -0.79 -19.24 -5.82
C ALA A 322 -1.62 -19.66 -7.05
N PRO A 323 -2.80 -20.27 -6.87
CA PRO A 323 -3.72 -20.58 -7.95
C PRO A 323 -4.35 -19.30 -8.54
N ALA A 324 -4.86 -19.39 -9.77
CA ALA A 324 -5.37 -18.24 -10.52
C ALA A 324 -6.63 -17.60 -9.89
N ASP A 325 -7.35 -18.33 -9.05
CA ASP A 325 -8.52 -17.90 -8.30
C ASP A 325 -8.22 -17.47 -6.85
N CYS A 326 -6.94 -17.34 -6.51
CA CYS A 326 -6.54 -16.78 -5.21
C CYS A 326 -7.05 -15.34 -5.08
N HIS A 327 -7.51 -15.00 -3.87
CA HIS A 327 -8.06 -13.67 -3.57
C HIS A 327 -7.07 -12.54 -3.88
N THR A 328 -7.61 -11.40 -4.30
CA THR A 328 -6.87 -10.16 -4.57
C THR A 328 -7.35 -9.01 -3.68
N PHE A 329 -8.38 -9.27 -2.90
CA PHE A 329 -8.99 -8.30 -2.01
C PHE A 329 -9.70 -9.00 -0.85
N GLN A 330 -9.57 -8.48 0.35
CA GLN A 330 -10.25 -9.00 1.53
C GLN A 330 -10.71 -7.86 2.43
N LYS A 331 -11.91 -8.01 3.02
CA LYS A 331 -12.38 -7.18 4.11
C LYS A 331 -12.30 -7.96 5.42
N PHE A 332 -11.90 -7.28 6.48
CA PHE A 332 -11.88 -7.81 7.85
C PHE A 332 -12.76 -6.94 8.74
N SER A 333 -13.63 -7.55 9.52
CA SER A 333 -14.41 -6.86 10.55
C SER A 333 -13.91 -7.21 11.93
N LEU A 334 -13.86 -6.17 12.79
CA LEU A 334 -13.57 -6.37 14.20
C LEU A 334 -14.75 -7.10 14.85
N GLY A 335 -14.50 -8.23 15.52
CA GLY A 335 -15.53 -8.96 16.27
C GLY A 335 -16.13 -8.06 17.36
N VAL A 336 -17.45 -8.07 17.48
CA VAL A 336 -18.20 -7.38 18.55
C VAL A 336 -18.21 -8.24 19.78
#